data_f41b470644a4a865c448bb0150405eb9
#
_entry.id   f41b470644a4a865c448bb0150405eb9
#
_cell.length_a   1.000
_cell.length_b   1.000
_cell.length_c   1.000
_cell.angle_alpha   90.00
_cell.angle_beta   90.00
_cell.angle_gamma   90.00
#
_symmetry.space_group_name_H-M   'P 1'
#
loop_
_entity.id
_entity.type
_entity.pdbx_description
1 polymer ?
#
loop_
_entity_poly.entity_id
_entity_poly.type
_entity_poly.pdbx_seq_one_letter_code
_entity_poly.pdbx_strand_id
1 'polypeptide(L)'
;VKAEKFFLESEGGRRSKEDSLFHILPVPYEKTVSYGTGTKNAPSAIINASQQLESYDGISIPLEHGIFTHKPIDCKGKDINVLKKIELAVTSILSMKKIPVILGGEHTVSYGSIIAAKNFFKNIGVIHFDAHADLRNEYEGSKFSHACVMRRVHENEIPIIQIGTRSFSIEEKNYRDQHKEIIYYNASDIYKEKKFTINFPDNFPEKIYISVDVDAFDLSVIPHTGTPVPGGLLWYDFFSFINSIPIDKKITGFDIVELAPDSKSAVSDFAAAQLTYNLMGIIANYSVF
;
A
#
# COMPACT_ATOMS: atom_id res chain seq x y z
N VAL A 1 22.78 20.44 -2.92
CA VAL A 1 21.88 19.28 -3.09
C VAL A 1 21.92 18.53 -1.77
N LYS A 2 20.83 18.51 -0.99
CA LYS A 2 20.73 17.65 0.20
C LYS A 2 20.87 16.19 -0.28
N ALA A 3 21.73 15.41 0.39
CA ALA A 3 21.85 13.99 0.09
C ALA A 3 20.48 13.31 0.26
N GLU A 4 20.11 12.42 -0.65
CA GLU A 4 18.91 11.60 -0.51
C GLU A 4 19.03 10.79 0.79
N LYS A 5 18.02 10.90 1.65
CA LYS A 5 17.91 10.12 2.88
C LYS A 5 17.41 8.72 2.58
N PHE A 6 17.87 7.74 3.33
CA PHE A 6 17.30 6.41 3.37
C PHE A 6 16.28 6.32 4.51
N PHE A 7 15.30 5.45 4.38
CA PHE A 7 14.31 5.21 5.42
C PHE A 7 15.03 4.72 6.69
N LEU A 8 14.75 5.37 7.84
CA LEU A 8 15.30 5.09 9.16
C LEU A 8 16.86 5.06 9.19
N GLU A 9 17.50 5.87 8.35
CA GLU A 9 18.97 5.96 8.28
C GLU A 9 19.57 6.45 9.59
N SER A 10 18.81 7.25 10.36
CA SER A 10 19.21 7.78 11.68
C SER A 10 19.54 6.68 12.69
N GLU A 11 18.81 5.56 12.66
CA GLU A 11 18.96 4.44 13.59
C GLU A 11 19.88 3.34 13.04
N GLY A 12 19.74 3.00 11.75
CA GLY A 12 20.39 1.83 11.15
C GLY A 12 21.54 2.11 10.21
N GLY A 13 21.77 3.36 9.88
CA GLY A 13 22.69 3.72 8.80
C GLY A 13 22.21 3.21 7.44
N ARG A 14 23.08 3.25 6.44
CA ARG A 14 22.80 2.76 5.09
C ARG A 14 23.24 1.32 4.96
N ARG A 15 22.32 0.46 4.57
CA ARG A 15 22.61 -0.95 4.25
C ARG A 15 22.67 -1.18 2.75
N SER A 16 23.37 -2.24 2.34
CA SER A 16 23.42 -2.65 0.93
C SER A 16 22.12 -3.29 0.48
N LYS A 17 21.90 -3.41 -0.82
CA LYS A 17 20.76 -4.13 -1.39
C LYS A 17 20.76 -5.61 -0.99
N GLU A 18 21.92 -6.19 -0.99
CA GLU A 18 22.13 -7.62 -0.73
C GLU A 18 21.76 -7.95 0.73
N ASP A 19 22.14 -7.08 1.68
CA ASP A 19 21.97 -7.28 3.12
C ASP A 19 20.62 -6.80 3.64
N SER A 20 19.73 -6.31 2.76
CA SER A 20 18.41 -5.81 3.14
C SER A 20 17.31 -6.74 2.66
N LEU A 21 16.36 -7.07 3.55
CA LEU A 21 15.15 -7.80 3.20
C LEU A 21 14.12 -6.88 2.54
N PHE A 22 13.93 -5.69 3.10
CA PHE A 22 12.95 -4.71 2.64
C PHE A 22 13.58 -3.70 1.69
N HIS A 23 13.00 -3.56 0.51
CA HIS A 23 13.43 -2.62 -0.52
C HIS A 23 12.38 -1.54 -0.73
N ILE A 24 12.59 -0.37 -0.16
CA ILE A 24 11.72 0.79 -0.36
C ILE A 24 11.94 1.36 -1.75
N LEU A 25 10.85 1.47 -2.49
CA LEU A 25 10.80 2.08 -3.81
C LEU A 25 9.91 3.32 -3.78
N PRO A 26 10.49 4.53 -3.74
CA PRO A 26 9.72 5.78 -3.80
C PRO A 26 9.14 5.99 -5.21
N VAL A 27 7.84 6.27 -5.30
CA VAL A 27 7.12 6.50 -6.56
C VAL A 27 6.32 7.81 -6.46
N PRO A 28 6.94 8.97 -6.69
CA PRO A 28 6.31 10.28 -6.54
C PRO A 28 5.39 10.62 -7.73
N TYR A 29 4.34 9.81 -7.92
CA TYR A 29 3.40 9.94 -9.03
C TYR A 29 2.11 10.63 -8.57
N GLU A 30 1.69 11.65 -9.29
CA GLU A 30 0.45 12.39 -9.06
C GLU A 30 -0.01 13.00 -10.38
N LYS A 31 -1.06 12.46 -10.97
CA LYS A 31 -1.61 12.96 -12.24
C LYS A 31 -3.12 12.91 -12.33
N THR A 32 -3.76 11.97 -11.65
CA THR A 32 -5.20 11.72 -11.79
C THR A 32 -5.99 12.01 -10.51
N VAL A 33 -5.34 12.66 -9.53
CA VAL A 33 -6.01 13.07 -8.27
C VAL A 33 -7.20 13.99 -8.56
N SER A 34 -8.32 13.73 -7.87
CA SER A 34 -9.60 14.38 -8.17
C SER A 34 -9.89 15.61 -7.28
N TYR A 35 -9.36 15.68 -6.06
CA TYR A 35 -9.67 16.74 -5.09
C TYR A 35 -8.43 17.32 -4.41
N GLY A 36 -7.85 16.61 -3.44
CA GLY A 36 -6.63 17.04 -2.77
C GLY A 36 -5.40 16.75 -3.63
N THR A 37 -4.40 17.63 -3.56
CA THR A 37 -3.12 17.45 -4.25
C THR A 37 -1.97 17.34 -3.26
N GLY A 38 -0.82 16.86 -3.71
CA GLY A 38 0.38 16.78 -2.88
C GLY A 38 0.89 15.35 -2.68
N THR A 39 0.16 14.34 -3.14
CA THR A 39 0.51 12.93 -2.95
C THR A 39 1.88 12.56 -3.52
N LYS A 40 2.35 13.22 -4.57
CA LYS A 40 3.74 13.08 -5.08
C LYS A 40 4.81 13.39 -4.06
N ASN A 41 4.50 14.13 -3.00
CA ASN A 41 5.44 14.46 -1.94
C ASN A 41 5.49 13.38 -0.84
N ALA A 42 4.52 12.46 -0.82
CA ALA A 42 4.39 11.42 0.20
C ALA A 42 5.68 10.59 0.39
N PRO A 43 6.32 10.06 -0.67
CA PRO A 43 7.50 9.23 -0.47
C PRO A 43 8.61 9.96 0.29
N SER A 44 8.86 11.23 -0.05
CA SER A 44 9.89 12.01 0.64
C SER A 44 9.48 12.41 2.06
N ALA A 45 8.21 12.69 2.31
CA ALA A 45 7.68 13.02 3.63
C ALA A 45 7.79 11.82 4.57
N ILE A 46 7.36 10.64 4.14
CA ILE A 46 7.47 9.38 4.89
C ILE A 46 8.94 9.07 5.22
N ILE A 47 9.86 9.14 4.25
CA ILE A 47 11.29 8.91 4.47
C ILE A 47 11.88 9.94 5.42
N ASN A 48 11.46 11.20 5.36
CA ASN A 48 11.92 12.21 6.29
C ASN A 48 11.38 11.96 7.71
N ALA A 49 10.10 11.63 7.85
CA ALA A 49 9.49 11.33 9.14
C ALA A 49 10.11 10.08 9.78
N SER A 50 10.48 9.07 8.97
CA SER A 50 11.11 7.85 9.49
C SER A 50 12.39 8.08 10.27
N GLN A 51 13.06 9.23 10.07
CA GLN A 51 14.28 9.58 10.80
C GLN A 51 14.04 9.85 12.32
N GLN A 52 12.77 9.89 12.73
CA GLN A 52 12.36 10.13 14.11
C GLN A 52 11.69 8.90 14.74
N LEU A 53 11.62 7.78 14.01
CA LEU A 53 11.10 6.53 14.54
C LEU A 53 12.13 5.87 15.44
N GLU A 54 11.63 5.16 16.46
CA GLU A 54 12.44 4.26 17.26
C GLU A 54 12.69 2.95 16.50
N SER A 55 13.85 2.33 16.72
CA SER A 55 14.18 1.05 16.07
C SER A 55 13.33 -0.13 16.57
N TYR A 56 12.82 -0.07 17.81
CA TYR A 56 11.89 -1.05 18.37
C TYR A 56 10.44 -0.64 18.11
N ASP A 57 9.70 -1.48 17.35
CA ASP A 57 8.32 -1.20 16.93
C ASP A 57 7.24 -1.53 17.99
N GLY A 58 7.65 -1.99 19.17
CA GLY A 58 6.80 -2.48 20.24
C GLY A 58 6.74 -4.00 20.33
N ILE A 59 7.21 -4.72 19.31
CA ILE A 59 7.20 -6.19 19.22
C ILE A 59 8.57 -6.72 18.79
N SER A 60 9.20 -6.08 17.81
CA SER A 60 10.42 -6.52 17.14
C SER A 60 11.33 -5.33 16.78
N ILE A 61 12.45 -5.62 16.14
CA ILE A 61 13.35 -4.62 15.56
C ILE A 61 13.42 -4.89 14.04
N PRO A 62 12.45 -4.41 13.25
CA PRO A 62 12.38 -4.68 11.78
C PRO A 62 13.67 -4.29 11.06
N LEU A 63 14.38 -3.30 11.58
CA LEU A 63 15.66 -2.82 11.06
C LEU A 63 16.75 -3.90 11.01
N GLU A 64 16.69 -4.91 11.87
CA GLU A 64 17.65 -6.04 11.87
C GLU A 64 17.60 -6.85 10.58
N HIS A 65 16.43 -6.90 9.92
CA HIS A 65 16.25 -7.54 8.62
C HIS A 65 16.83 -6.74 7.45
N GLY A 66 17.28 -5.51 7.70
CA GLY A 66 17.82 -4.60 6.68
C GLY A 66 16.75 -3.91 5.85
N ILE A 67 16.92 -2.60 5.67
CA ILE A 67 16.05 -1.75 4.86
C ILE A 67 16.93 -1.00 3.85
N PHE A 68 16.66 -1.16 2.56
CA PHE A 68 17.34 -0.46 1.48
C PHE A 68 16.36 0.49 0.78
N THR A 69 16.75 1.74 0.59
CA THR A 69 15.94 2.73 -0.14
C THR A 69 16.51 2.94 -1.54
N HIS A 70 15.70 2.63 -2.56
CA HIS A 70 16.03 2.88 -3.97
C HIS A 70 15.91 4.37 -4.32
N LYS A 71 16.52 4.74 -5.44
CA LYS A 71 16.23 6.03 -6.06
C LYS A 71 14.78 6.09 -6.49
N PRO A 72 14.13 7.28 -6.40
CA PRO A 72 12.75 7.44 -6.85
C PRO A 72 12.57 7.08 -8.32
N ILE A 73 11.42 6.49 -8.64
CA ILE A 73 11.01 6.26 -10.03
C ILE A 73 10.81 7.62 -10.73
N ASP A 74 11.34 7.73 -11.94
CA ASP A 74 11.03 8.88 -12.79
C ASP A 74 9.60 8.75 -13.35
N CYS A 75 8.70 9.57 -12.82
CA CYS A 75 7.26 9.57 -13.13
C CYS A 75 6.89 10.46 -14.32
N LYS A 76 7.85 10.89 -15.14
CA LYS A 76 7.57 11.65 -16.35
C LYS A 76 7.08 10.75 -17.49
N GLY A 77 6.23 11.32 -18.35
CA GLY A 77 5.73 10.65 -19.55
C GLY A 77 4.31 10.09 -19.40
N LYS A 78 3.89 9.18 -20.26
CA LYS A 78 2.56 8.56 -20.25
C LYS A 78 2.44 7.59 -19.05
N ASP A 79 1.24 7.46 -18.50
CA ASP A 79 0.96 6.65 -17.31
C ASP A 79 1.41 5.20 -17.49
N ILE A 80 1.08 4.59 -18.61
CA ILE A 80 1.48 3.20 -18.92
C ILE A 80 3.00 2.99 -18.89
N ASN A 81 3.78 4.01 -19.27
CA ASN A 81 5.24 3.92 -19.24
C ASN A 81 5.76 4.01 -17.79
N VAL A 82 5.11 4.81 -16.93
CA VAL A 82 5.47 4.90 -15.52
C VAL A 82 5.12 3.59 -14.82
N LEU A 83 3.92 3.06 -15.05
CA LEU A 83 3.50 1.75 -14.53
C LEU A 83 4.47 0.64 -14.95
N LYS A 84 4.96 0.67 -16.19
CA LYS A 84 5.96 -0.30 -16.65
C LYS A 84 7.33 -0.14 -15.97
N LYS A 85 7.75 1.09 -15.67
CA LYS A 85 8.98 1.32 -14.88
C LYS A 85 8.84 0.75 -13.46
N ILE A 86 7.68 0.92 -12.83
CA ILE A 86 7.38 0.34 -11.51
C ILE A 86 7.43 -1.19 -11.58
N GLU A 87 6.72 -1.78 -12.55
CA GLU A 87 6.71 -3.24 -12.78
C GLU A 87 8.13 -3.81 -12.91
N LEU A 88 8.99 -3.19 -13.72
CA LEU A 88 10.36 -3.63 -13.93
C LEU A 88 11.20 -3.51 -12.65
N ALA A 89 11.07 -2.41 -11.90
CA ALA A 89 11.79 -2.21 -10.65
C ALA A 89 11.38 -3.23 -9.59
N VAL A 90 10.07 -3.46 -9.43
CA VAL A 90 9.54 -4.46 -8.49
C VAL A 90 9.94 -5.88 -8.89
N THR A 91 9.88 -6.22 -10.18
CA THR A 91 10.37 -7.52 -10.68
C THR A 91 11.85 -7.73 -10.36
N SER A 92 12.68 -6.69 -10.48
CA SER A 92 14.09 -6.76 -10.10
C SER A 92 14.27 -7.03 -8.61
N ILE A 93 13.48 -6.40 -7.75
CA ILE A 93 13.50 -6.62 -6.29
C ILE A 93 13.09 -8.06 -5.96
N LEU A 94 12.00 -8.55 -6.53
CA LEU A 94 11.52 -9.92 -6.33
C LEU A 94 12.53 -10.97 -6.81
N SER A 95 13.23 -10.69 -7.92
CA SER A 95 14.28 -11.57 -8.46
C SER A 95 15.49 -11.72 -7.52
N MET A 96 15.75 -10.73 -6.68
CA MET A 96 16.75 -10.80 -5.61
C MET A 96 16.24 -11.52 -4.35
N LYS A 97 15.01 -12.03 -4.35
CA LYS A 97 14.30 -12.58 -3.17
C LYS A 97 14.20 -11.56 -2.05
N LYS A 98 13.77 -10.34 -2.39
CA LYS A 98 13.56 -9.24 -1.46
C LYS A 98 12.10 -8.78 -1.50
N ILE A 99 11.65 -8.11 -0.45
CA ILE A 99 10.27 -7.63 -0.30
C ILE A 99 10.18 -6.19 -0.80
N PRO A 100 9.46 -5.91 -1.89
CA PRO A 100 9.20 -4.55 -2.33
C PRO A 100 8.24 -3.83 -1.37
N VAL A 101 8.62 -2.61 -0.99
CA VAL A 101 7.83 -1.68 -0.19
C VAL A 101 7.68 -0.40 -1.00
N ILE A 102 6.50 -0.15 -1.54
CA ILE A 102 6.27 1.00 -2.39
C ILE A 102 5.77 2.16 -1.51
N LEU A 103 6.51 3.25 -1.51
CA LEU A 103 6.00 4.51 -1.01
C LEU A 103 5.48 5.29 -2.21
N GLY A 104 4.18 5.28 -2.38
CA GLY A 104 3.53 5.84 -3.57
C GLY A 104 3.14 7.30 -3.42
N GLY A 105 2.71 7.88 -4.53
CA GLY A 105 1.88 9.05 -4.59
C GLY A 105 0.41 8.61 -4.63
N GLU A 106 -0.29 8.86 -5.76
CA GLU A 106 -1.67 8.40 -5.93
C GLU A 106 -1.75 6.87 -6.13
N HIS A 107 -2.91 6.28 -5.86
CA HIS A 107 -3.13 4.82 -5.84
C HIS A 107 -2.84 4.09 -7.16
N THR A 108 -2.88 4.77 -8.28
CA THR A 108 -2.52 4.24 -9.62
C THR A 108 -1.21 3.45 -9.62
N VAL A 109 -0.23 3.82 -8.78
CA VAL A 109 1.10 3.19 -8.74
C VAL A 109 1.06 1.72 -8.33
N SER A 110 0.08 1.33 -7.52
CA SER A 110 -0.09 -0.03 -7.01
C SER A 110 -0.32 -1.04 -8.13
N TYR A 111 -0.95 -0.63 -9.25
CA TYR A 111 -1.13 -1.51 -10.41
C TYR A 111 0.20 -2.07 -10.92
N GLY A 112 1.22 -1.21 -11.09
CA GLY A 112 2.53 -1.67 -11.59
C GLY A 112 3.20 -2.68 -10.66
N SER A 113 3.08 -2.48 -9.34
CA SER A 113 3.64 -3.35 -8.31
C SER A 113 2.91 -4.70 -8.24
N ILE A 114 1.58 -4.67 -8.25
CA ILE A 114 0.74 -5.87 -8.18
C ILE A 114 0.94 -6.72 -9.43
N ILE A 115 1.00 -6.11 -10.63
CA ILE A 115 1.25 -6.84 -11.88
C ILE A 115 2.65 -7.46 -11.91
N ALA A 116 3.66 -6.79 -11.35
CA ALA A 116 4.99 -7.39 -11.18
C ALA A 116 4.94 -8.66 -10.31
N ALA A 117 4.25 -8.60 -9.16
CA ALA A 117 4.06 -9.74 -8.28
C ALA A 117 3.27 -10.88 -8.97
N LYS A 118 2.17 -10.55 -9.69
CA LYS A 118 1.39 -11.51 -10.49
C LYS A 118 2.25 -12.20 -11.54
N ASN A 119 3.04 -11.44 -12.28
CA ASN A 119 3.89 -11.99 -13.34
C ASN A 119 5.00 -12.90 -12.78
N PHE A 120 5.52 -12.56 -11.59
CA PHE A 120 6.58 -13.32 -10.95
C PHE A 120 6.06 -14.60 -10.28
N PHE A 121 5.00 -14.52 -9.49
CA PHE A 121 4.48 -15.63 -8.69
C PHE A 121 3.34 -16.41 -9.36
N LYS A 122 2.73 -15.88 -10.43
CA LYS A 122 1.61 -16.44 -11.22
C LYS A 122 0.26 -16.41 -10.50
N ASN A 123 0.19 -16.85 -9.25
CA ASN A 123 -1.04 -16.89 -8.46
C ASN A 123 -0.88 -16.04 -7.20
N ILE A 124 -1.55 -14.87 -7.16
CA ILE A 124 -1.55 -13.96 -6.03
C ILE A 124 -2.95 -13.46 -5.75
N GLY A 125 -3.22 -13.06 -4.51
CA GLY A 125 -4.37 -12.26 -4.12
C GLY A 125 -3.95 -10.89 -3.60
N VAL A 126 -4.88 -9.96 -3.53
CA VAL A 126 -4.64 -8.61 -3.00
C VAL A 126 -5.51 -8.39 -1.77
N ILE A 127 -4.92 -7.86 -0.71
CA ILE A 127 -5.65 -7.24 0.40
C ILE A 127 -5.53 -5.73 0.21
N HIS A 128 -6.68 -5.07 0.10
CA HIS A 128 -6.81 -3.66 -0.21
C HIS A 128 -7.50 -2.94 0.94
N PHE A 129 -6.78 -2.09 1.63
CA PHE A 129 -7.31 -1.20 2.67
C PHE A 129 -7.55 0.17 2.05
N ASP A 130 -8.80 0.68 2.12
CA ASP A 130 -9.18 1.90 1.43
C ASP A 130 -10.58 2.36 1.85
N ALA A 131 -10.82 3.68 1.88
CA ALA A 131 -12.15 4.24 1.97
C ALA A 131 -12.97 4.02 0.70
N HIS A 132 -12.29 3.86 -0.43
CA HIS A 132 -12.87 3.74 -1.77
C HIS A 132 -12.80 2.31 -2.29
N ALA A 133 -13.58 1.99 -3.32
CA ALA A 133 -13.52 0.67 -3.94
C ALA A 133 -12.50 0.60 -5.11
N ASP A 134 -12.22 1.73 -5.74
CA ASP A 134 -11.31 1.87 -6.89
C ASP A 134 -11.64 0.93 -8.07
N LEU A 135 -12.92 0.66 -8.24
CA LEU A 135 -13.47 -0.27 -9.22
C LEU A 135 -14.17 0.40 -10.39
N ARG A 136 -13.99 1.71 -10.58
CA ARG A 136 -14.52 2.40 -11.76
C ARG A 136 -13.90 1.85 -13.03
N ASN A 137 -14.70 1.73 -14.08
CA ASN A 137 -14.16 1.28 -15.38
C ASN A 137 -13.27 2.36 -16.02
N GLU A 138 -13.66 3.62 -15.85
CA GLU A 138 -12.94 4.80 -16.32
C GLU A 138 -13.27 5.98 -15.40
N TYR A 139 -12.31 6.87 -15.17
CA TYR A 139 -12.51 8.06 -14.40
C TYR A 139 -11.76 9.23 -15.02
N GLU A 140 -12.46 10.34 -15.28
CA GLU A 140 -11.93 11.55 -15.94
C GLU A 140 -11.16 11.25 -17.25
N GLY A 141 -11.66 10.30 -18.05
CA GLY A 141 -11.08 9.91 -19.34
C GLY A 141 -9.88 8.98 -19.25
N SER A 142 -9.56 8.46 -18.07
CA SER A 142 -8.47 7.49 -17.88
C SER A 142 -8.97 6.17 -17.27
N LYS A 143 -8.55 5.06 -17.87
CA LYS A 143 -8.72 3.72 -17.31
C LYS A 143 -7.65 3.38 -16.27
N PHE A 144 -6.57 4.16 -16.23
CA PHE A 144 -5.48 4.03 -15.27
C PHE A 144 -5.46 5.18 -14.26
N SER A 145 -6.65 5.66 -13.87
CA SER A 145 -6.84 6.59 -12.77
C SER A 145 -6.75 5.86 -11.43
N HIS A 146 -6.41 6.59 -10.35
CA HIS A 146 -6.48 6.09 -8.97
C HIS A 146 -7.81 5.39 -8.67
N ALA A 147 -8.95 5.96 -9.08
CA ALA A 147 -10.29 5.38 -8.88
C ALA A 147 -10.59 4.11 -9.70
N CYS A 148 -9.62 3.62 -10.50
CA CYS A 148 -9.77 2.47 -11.39
C CYS A 148 -8.76 1.35 -11.10
N VAL A 149 -7.86 1.54 -10.15
CA VAL A 149 -6.70 0.65 -9.95
C VAL A 149 -7.13 -0.76 -9.61
N MET A 150 -8.06 -0.95 -8.69
CA MET A 150 -8.53 -2.28 -8.29
C MET A 150 -9.41 -2.93 -9.37
N ARG A 151 -10.08 -2.15 -10.21
CA ARG A 151 -10.73 -2.67 -11.42
C ARG A 151 -9.71 -3.28 -12.38
N ARG A 152 -8.61 -2.58 -12.65
CA ARG A 152 -7.52 -3.10 -13.52
C ARG A 152 -6.84 -4.31 -12.91
N VAL A 153 -6.67 -4.36 -11.59
CA VAL A 153 -6.14 -5.52 -10.88
C VAL A 153 -7.05 -6.72 -11.05
N HIS A 154 -8.34 -6.58 -10.80
CA HIS A 154 -9.32 -7.67 -10.93
C HIS A 154 -9.44 -8.21 -12.36
N GLU A 155 -9.37 -7.35 -13.37
CA GLU A 155 -9.37 -7.75 -14.78
C GLU A 155 -8.16 -8.61 -15.19
N ASN A 156 -7.12 -8.67 -14.36
CA ASN A 156 -5.99 -9.61 -14.50
C ASN A 156 -6.19 -10.91 -13.71
N GLU A 157 -7.44 -11.26 -13.38
CA GLU A 157 -7.84 -12.49 -12.66
C GLU A 157 -7.16 -12.59 -11.27
N ILE A 158 -7.01 -11.46 -10.59
CA ILE A 158 -6.48 -11.38 -9.24
C ILE A 158 -7.64 -11.18 -8.27
N PRO A 159 -7.92 -12.13 -7.36
CA PRO A 159 -8.94 -11.94 -6.32
C PRO A 159 -8.52 -10.87 -5.32
N ILE A 160 -9.51 -10.11 -4.83
CA ILE A 160 -9.29 -8.95 -3.98
C ILE A 160 -10.12 -9.08 -2.70
N ILE A 161 -9.52 -8.77 -1.56
CA ILE A 161 -10.21 -8.53 -0.30
C ILE A 161 -10.11 -7.04 0.02
N GLN A 162 -11.25 -6.33 -0.01
CA GLN A 162 -11.34 -4.89 0.28
C GLN A 162 -11.78 -4.67 1.72
N ILE A 163 -11.11 -3.80 2.46
CA ILE A 163 -11.35 -3.53 3.87
C ILE A 163 -11.43 -2.03 4.13
N GLY A 164 -12.50 -1.58 4.79
CA GLY A 164 -12.67 -0.18 5.18
C GLY A 164 -13.50 0.66 4.20
N THR A 165 -13.97 0.08 3.10
CA THR A 165 -14.70 0.80 2.05
C THR A 165 -15.97 1.45 2.60
N ARG A 166 -16.17 2.74 2.28
CA ARG A 166 -17.32 3.53 2.75
C ARG A 166 -17.75 4.64 1.77
N SER A 167 -16.99 4.83 0.69
CA SER A 167 -17.29 5.78 -0.38
C SER A 167 -17.07 5.11 -1.74
N PHE A 168 -18.14 4.79 -2.46
CA PHE A 168 -18.09 4.16 -3.78
C PHE A 168 -19.38 4.42 -4.55
N SER A 169 -19.31 4.37 -5.87
CA SER A 169 -20.43 4.60 -6.76
C SER A 169 -21.35 3.38 -6.87
N ILE A 170 -22.56 3.58 -7.41
CA ILE A 170 -23.48 2.47 -7.70
C ILE A 170 -22.90 1.52 -8.77
N GLU A 171 -22.09 2.03 -9.70
CA GLU A 171 -21.37 1.21 -10.67
C GLU A 171 -20.43 0.23 -10.00
N GLU A 172 -19.61 0.72 -9.07
CA GLU A 172 -18.66 -0.08 -8.31
C GLU A 172 -19.36 -1.11 -7.42
N LYS A 173 -20.46 -0.70 -6.77
CA LYS A 173 -21.31 -1.64 -6.02
C LYS A 173 -21.80 -2.77 -6.91
N ASN A 174 -22.39 -2.46 -8.05
CA ASN A 174 -22.90 -3.46 -8.97
C ASN A 174 -21.79 -4.38 -9.50
N TYR A 175 -20.61 -3.83 -9.72
CA TYR A 175 -19.45 -4.62 -10.12
C TYR A 175 -19.01 -5.61 -9.04
N ARG A 176 -18.91 -5.17 -7.78
CA ARG A 176 -18.61 -6.04 -6.63
C ARG A 176 -19.63 -7.18 -6.49
N ASP A 177 -20.93 -6.86 -6.59
CA ASP A 177 -22.02 -7.83 -6.42
C ASP A 177 -22.02 -8.92 -7.52
N GLN A 178 -21.47 -8.61 -8.70
CA GLN A 178 -21.38 -9.55 -9.83
C GLN A 178 -20.12 -10.43 -9.80
N HIS A 179 -19.10 -10.07 -8.98
CA HIS A 179 -17.81 -10.75 -8.98
C HIS A 179 -17.46 -11.26 -7.57
N LYS A 180 -17.69 -12.56 -7.36
CA LYS A 180 -17.48 -13.22 -6.05
C LYS A 180 -16.01 -13.29 -5.62
N GLU A 181 -15.10 -13.04 -6.55
CA GLU A 181 -13.66 -12.94 -6.31
C GLU A 181 -13.27 -11.64 -5.61
N ILE A 182 -14.21 -10.69 -5.53
CA ILE A 182 -14.06 -9.45 -4.75
C ILE A 182 -14.83 -9.61 -3.44
N ILE A 183 -14.12 -9.89 -2.38
CA ILE A 183 -14.64 -9.93 -1.02
C ILE A 183 -14.50 -8.55 -0.41
N TYR A 184 -15.47 -8.11 0.37
CA TYR A 184 -15.40 -6.78 0.96
C TYR A 184 -15.95 -6.71 2.38
N TYR A 185 -15.29 -5.89 3.18
CA TYR A 185 -15.66 -5.53 4.54
C TYR A 185 -15.85 -4.01 4.57
N ASN A 186 -17.10 -3.53 4.41
CA ASN A 186 -17.35 -2.09 4.47
C ASN A 186 -17.18 -1.58 5.90
N ALA A 187 -16.72 -0.36 6.07
CA ALA A 187 -16.47 0.22 7.39
C ALA A 187 -17.70 0.14 8.32
N SER A 188 -18.90 0.44 7.79
CA SER A 188 -20.15 0.35 8.55
C SER A 188 -20.42 -1.05 9.11
N ASP A 189 -20.11 -2.09 8.33
CA ASP A 189 -20.36 -3.48 8.71
C ASP A 189 -19.32 -3.95 9.75
N ILE A 190 -18.04 -3.56 9.55
CA ILE A 190 -16.96 -3.81 10.50
C ILE A 190 -17.34 -3.31 11.89
N TYR A 191 -17.74 -2.05 12.02
CA TYR A 191 -18.06 -1.45 13.32
C TYR A 191 -19.38 -1.93 13.90
N LYS A 192 -20.37 -2.25 13.06
CA LYS A 192 -21.62 -2.85 13.51
C LYS A 192 -21.41 -4.26 14.11
N GLU A 193 -20.61 -5.08 13.44
CA GLU A 193 -20.31 -6.44 13.85
C GLU A 193 -19.16 -6.53 14.86
N LYS A 194 -18.39 -5.47 15.04
CA LYS A 194 -17.15 -5.41 15.85
C LYS A 194 -16.18 -6.52 15.46
N LYS A 195 -16.07 -6.77 14.14
CA LYS A 195 -15.26 -7.84 13.60
C LYS A 195 -14.09 -7.30 12.81
N PHE A 196 -12.90 -7.46 13.34
CA PHE A 196 -11.63 -6.97 12.79
C PHE A 196 -10.74 -8.13 12.31
N THR A 197 -11.35 -9.09 11.61
CA THR A 197 -10.65 -10.27 11.09
C THR A 197 -11.05 -10.58 9.66
N ILE A 198 -10.13 -11.13 8.88
CA ILE A 198 -10.38 -11.58 7.51
C ILE A 198 -10.78 -13.05 7.50
N ASN A 199 -11.89 -13.37 6.84
CA ASN A 199 -12.25 -14.75 6.51
C ASN A 199 -11.73 -15.04 5.10
N PHE A 200 -10.66 -15.78 5.00
CA PHE A 200 -10.11 -16.19 3.71
C PHE A 200 -10.91 -17.35 3.14
N PRO A 201 -11.37 -17.29 1.88
CA PRO A 201 -11.86 -18.46 1.18
C PRO A 201 -10.75 -19.51 1.01
N ASP A 202 -11.13 -20.80 1.00
CA ASP A 202 -10.17 -21.91 0.85
C ASP A 202 -9.33 -21.80 -0.44
N ASN A 203 -9.91 -21.24 -1.49
CA ASN A 203 -9.27 -21.05 -2.79
C ASN A 203 -8.53 -19.70 -2.93
N PHE A 204 -8.48 -18.86 -1.88
CA PHE A 204 -7.74 -17.60 -1.96
C PHE A 204 -6.23 -17.87 -2.02
N PRO A 205 -5.49 -17.20 -2.92
CA PRO A 205 -4.07 -17.48 -3.13
C PRO A 205 -3.24 -17.48 -1.84
N GLU A 206 -2.23 -18.36 -1.80
CA GLU A 206 -1.25 -18.38 -0.71
C GLU A 206 -0.42 -17.09 -0.66
N LYS A 207 -0.09 -16.55 -1.85
CA LYS A 207 0.71 -15.35 -1.99
C LYS A 207 -0.17 -14.11 -2.04
N ILE A 208 0.16 -13.13 -1.21
CA ILE A 208 -0.65 -11.93 -0.98
C ILE A 208 0.19 -10.69 -1.20
N TYR A 209 -0.36 -9.72 -1.92
CA TYR A 209 0.11 -8.34 -1.95
C TYR A 209 -0.82 -7.48 -1.08
N ILE A 210 -0.28 -6.58 -0.27
CA ILE A 210 -1.07 -5.68 0.58
C ILE A 210 -0.98 -4.27 0.00
N SER A 211 -2.12 -3.67 -0.36
CA SER A 211 -2.21 -2.29 -0.80
C SER A 211 -2.93 -1.46 0.25
N VAL A 212 -2.31 -0.38 0.69
CA VAL A 212 -2.84 0.47 1.77
C VAL A 212 -2.95 1.90 1.26
N ASP A 213 -4.17 2.32 0.95
CA ASP A 213 -4.51 3.72 0.89
C ASP A 213 -4.61 4.25 2.32
N VAL A 214 -3.94 5.36 2.61
CA VAL A 214 -3.94 5.92 3.98
C VAL A 214 -5.31 6.46 4.37
N ASP A 215 -6.21 6.69 3.44
CA ASP A 215 -7.58 7.11 3.73
C ASP A 215 -8.47 5.96 4.23
N ALA A 216 -7.98 4.70 4.22
CA ALA A 216 -8.60 3.61 4.97
C ALA A 216 -8.73 3.94 6.45
N PHE A 217 -7.78 4.71 6.97
CA PHE A 217 -7.80 5.15 8.36
C PHE A 217 -8.83 6.25 8.61
N ASP A 218 -9.27 6.34 9.86
CA ASP A 218 -10.08 7.46 10.30
C ASP A 218 -9.26 8.75 10.34
N LEU A 219 -9.91 9.89 10.11
CA LEU A 219 -9.27 11.21 10.08
C LEU A 219 -8.60 11.61 11.41
N SER A 220 -8.94 10.95 12.50
CA SER A 220 -8.26 11.10 13.79
C SER A 220 -6.88 10.44 13.81
N VAL A 221 -6.58 9.52 12.88
CA VAL A 221 -5.31 8.81 12.73
C VAL A 221 -4.46 9.43 11.61
N ILE A 222 -5.00 9.50 10.39
CA ILE A 222 -4.33 10.10 9.22
C ILE A 222 -5.27 11.10 8.54
N PRO A 223 -5.24 12.38 8.95
CA PRO A 223 -6.13 13.41 8.39
C PRO A 223 -5.73 13.92 7.01
N HIS A 224 -4.47 13.76 6.59
CA HIS A 224 -3.95 14.38 5.36
C HIS A 224 -3.87 13.37 4.22
N THR A 225 -4.94 13.27 3.46
CA THR A 225 -5.09 12.48 2.24
C THR A 225 -5.84 13.27 1.18
N GLY A 226 -5.85 12.78 -0.06
CA GLY A 226 -6.50 13.47 -1.19
C GLY A 226 -8.00 13.57 -1.05
N THR A 227 -8.66 12.52 -0.59
CA THR A 227 -10.12 12.41 -0.47
C THR A 227 -10.52 11.89 0.92
N PRO A 228 -10.42 12.72 1.97
CA PRO A 228 -10.68 12.31 3.34
C PRO A 228 -12.16 11.97 3.58
N VAL A 229 -12.44 10.73 3.93
CA VAL A 229 -13.79 10.24 4.27
C VAL A 229 -13.85 9.86 5.74
N PRO A 230 -14.77 10.38 6.57
CA PRO A 230 -14.88 10.03 7.99
C PRO A 230 -15.35 8.60 8.21
N GLY A 231 -15.07 8.04 9.40
CA GLY A 231 -15.54 6.72 9.81
C GLY A 231 -14.63 5.58 9.33
N GLY A 232 -13.34 5.85 9.21
CA GLY A 232 -12.31 4.87 8.86
C GLY A 232 -11.84 4.00 10.02
N LEU A 233 -10.81 3.19 9.75
CA LEU A 233 -10.21 2.29 10.73
C LEU A 233 -9.38 3.07 11.76
N LEU A 234 -9.45 2.67 13.02
CA LEU A 234 -8.47 3.10 14.02
C LEU A 234 -7.18 2.32 13.86
N TRP A 235 -6.10 2.81 14.47
CA TRP A 235 -4.77 2.23 14.36
C TRP A 235 -4.73 0.73 14.67
N TYR A 236 -5.28 0.33 15.81
CA TYR A 236 -5.28 -1.07 16.23
C TYR A 236 -6.32 -1.93 15.51
N ASP A 237 -7.38 -1.33 14.94
CA ASP A 237 -8.33 -2.05 14.09
C ASP A 237 -7.64 -2.56 12.81
N PHE A 238 -6.84 -1.69 12.17
CA PHE A 238 -6.03 -2.04 11.02
C PHE A 238 -5.08 -3.21 11.34
N PHE A 239 -4.32 -3.11 12.41
CA PHE A 239 -3.39 -4.18 12.80
C PHE A 239 -4.10 -5.47 13.24
N SER A 240 -5.33 -5.39 13.73
CA SER A 240 -6.14 -6.58 14.00
C SER A 240 -6.47 -7.35 12.73
N PHE A 241 -6.78 -6.65 11.62
CA PHE A 241 -6.93 -7.28 10.30
C PHE A 241 -5.62 -7.89 9.81
N ILE A 242 -4.51 -7.16 9.88
CA ILE A 242 -3.19 -7.67 9.44
C ILE A 242 -2.80 -8.92 10.25
N ASN A 243 -2.96 -8.90 11.57
CA ASN A 243 -2.63 -10.03 12.45
C ASN A 243 -3.59 -11.23 12.28
N SER A 244 -4.74 -11.04 11.61
CA SER A 244 -5.66 -12.13 11.27
C SER A 244 -5.26 -12.88 9.99
N ILE A 245 -4.24 -12.41 9.25
CA ILE A 245 -3.71 -13.11 8.10
C ILE A 245 -3.05 -14.42 8.58
N PRO A 246 -3.44 -15.60 8.07
CA PRO A 246 -2.82 -16.85 8.47
C PRO A 246 -1.31 -16.88 8.21
N ILE A 247 -0.54 -17.45 9.15
CA ILE A 247 0.93 -17.44 9.10
C ILE A 247 1.52 -18.25 7.94
N ASP A 248 0.75 -19.14 7.35
CA ASP A 248 1.12 -19.92 6.18
C ASP A 248 0.98 -19.13 4.85
N LYS A 249 0.32 -17.97 4.89
CA LYS A 249 0.31 -17.05 3.76
C LYS A 249 1.69 -16.42 3.54
N LYS A 250 1.96 -15.99 2.32
CA LYS A 250 3.24 -15.39 1.91
C LYS A 250 3.02 -13.97 1.43
N ILE A 251 3.55 -13.00 2.16
CA ILE A 251 3.40 -11.59 1.77
C ILE A 251 4.47 -11.21 0.76
N THR A 252 4.04 -10.92 -0.47
CA THR A 252 4.93 -10.69 -1.61
C THR A 252 5.44 -9.25 -1.73
N GLY A 253 4.84 -8.34 -1.01
CA GLY A 253 5.14 -6.90 -0.99
C GLY A 253 3.96 -6.10 -0.51
N PHE A 254 4.17 -4.81 -0.31
CA PHE A 254 3.09 -3.90 0.05
C PHE A 254 3.36 -2.47 -0.45
N ASP A 255 2.32 -1.67 -0.50
CA ASP A 255 2.42 -0.24 -0.75
C ASP A 255 1.67 0.60 0.30
N ILE A 256 2.11 1.86 0.41
CA ILE A 256 1.45 2.93 1.17
C ILE A 256 1.26 4.08 0.20
N VAL A 257 0.00 4.48 -0.03
CA VAL A 257 -0.38 5.46 -1.06
C VAL A 257 -1.34 6.52 -0.52
N GLU A 258 -1.57 7.55 -1.30
CA GLU A 258 -2.54 8.65 -1.11
C GLU A 258 -2.27 9.57 0.11
N LEU A 259 -1.12 9.47 0.76
CA LEU A 259 -0.73 10.50 1.72
C LEU A 259 -0.54 11.84 0.97
N ALA A 260 -1.20 12.90 1.43
CA ALA A 260 -1.03 14.26 0.94
C ALA A 260 -0.40 15.13 2.04
N PRO A 261 0.94 15.20 2.15
CA PRO A 261 1.62 15.86 3.25
C PRO A 261 1.21 17.33 3.43
N ASP A 262 0.93 17.74 4.67
CA ASP A 262 0.66 19.14 5.01
C ASP A 262 1.93 19.81 5.56
N SER A 263 2.29 20.95 4.97
CA SER A 263 3.47 21.73 5.41
C SER A 263 3.39 22.27 6.85
N LYS A 264 2.21 22.28 7.45
CA LYS A 264 1.95 22.80 8.81
C LYS A 264 1.84 21.69 9.86
N SER A 265 1.74 20.44 9.44
CA SER A 265 1.51 19.31 10.34
C SER A 265 2.20 18.06 9.83
N ALA A 266 3.08 17.47 10.65
CA ALA A 266 3.76 16.22 10.34
C ALA A 266 3.02 14.97 10.86
N VAL A 267 1.79 15.10 11.38
CA VAL A 267 1.10 14.00 12.04
C VAL A 267 0.86 12.83 11.11
N SER A 268 0.41 13.09 9.89
CA SER A 268 0.15 12.05 8.89
C SER A 268 1.44 11.46 8.31
N ASP A 269 2.47 12.28 8.13
CA ASP A 269 3.78 11.84 7.66
C ASP A 269 4.39 10.83 8.64
N PHE A 270 4.33 11.16 9.94
CA PHE A 270 4.83 10.31 11.01
C PHE A 270 4.00 9.02 11.14
N ALA A 271 2.68 9.13 11.09
CA ALA A 271 1.79 7.97 11.13
C ALA A 271 2.05 7.01 9.95
N ALA A 272 2.22 7.53 8.72
CA ALA A 272 2.51 6.71 7.55
C ALA A 272 3.93 6.07 7.62
N ALA A 273 4.91 6.76 8.18
CA ALA A 273 6.24 6.20 8.41
C ALA A 273 6.19 5.07 9.46
N GLN A 274 5.47 5.27 10.57
CA GLN A 274 5.27 4.26 11.61
C GLN A 274 4.50 3.05 11.06
N LEU A 275 3.45 3.29 10.25
CA LEU A 275 2.69 2.23 9.58
C LEU A 275 3.59 1.37 8.69
N THR A 276 4.41 2.02 7.87
CA THR A 276 5.37 1.34 7.00
C THR A 276 6.32 0.45 7.79
N TYR A 277 6.85 0.98 8.89
CA TYR A 277 7.81 0.27 9.73
C TYR A 277 7.19 -0.90 10.50
N ASN A 278 6.00 -0.70 11.08
CA ASN A 278 5.28 -1.76 11.79
C ASN A 278 4.85 -2.90 10.84
N LEU A 279 4.43 -2.57 9.60
CA LEU A 279 4.14 -3.59 8.60
C LEU A 279 5.38 -4.41 8.25
N MET A 280 6.56 -3.80 8.12
CA MET A 280 7.82 -4.54 7.92
C MET A 280 8.06 -5.53 9.06
N GLY A 281 7.86 -5.13 10.32
CA GLY A 281 8.04 -5.99 11.48
C GLY A 281 7.11 -7.20 11.47
N ILE A 282 5.84 -6.99 11.15
CA ILE A 282 4.87 -8.09 11.05
C ILE A 282 5.23 -8.99 9.86
N ILE A 283 5.50 -8.42 8.68
CA ILE A 283 5.77 -9.16 7.45
C ILE A 283 7.07 -9.98 7.56
N ALA A 284 8.06 -9.53 8.32
CA ALA A 284 9.29 -10.28 8.55
C ALA A 284 9.06 -11.68 9.15
N ASN A 285 7.93 -11.88 9.84
CA ASN A 285 7.55 -13.18 10.40
C ASN A 285 6.90 -14.13 9.38
N TYR A 286 6.52 -13.63 8.20
CA TYR A 286 5.93 -14.45 7.13
C TYR A 286 7.01 -14.98 6.18
N SER A 287 6.83 -16.19 5.69
CA SER A 287 7.63 -16.68 4.54
C SER A 287 7.25 -15.89 3.29
N VAL A 288 8.22 -15.52 2.48
CA VAL A 288 7.96 -14.76 1.23
C VAL A 288 8.20 -15.62 0.00
N PHE A 289 9.19 -16.51 0.04
CA PHE A 289 9.68 -17.31 -1.08
C PHE A 289 9.65 -18.80 -0.80
#